data_06453c97020f61715c64cde7c16ef708
#
_entry.id   06453c97020f61715c64cde7c16ef708
#
_cell.length_a   1.000
_cell.length_b   1.000
_cell.length_c   1.000
_cell.angle_alpha   90.00
_cell.angle_beta   90.00
_cell.angle_gamma   90.00
#
_symmetry.space_group_name_H-M   'P 1'
#
loop_
_entity.id
_entity.type
_entity.pdbx_description
1 polymer ?
#
loop_
_entity_poly.entity_id
_entity_poly.type
_entity_poly.pdbx_seq_one_letter_code
_entity_poly.pdbx_strand_id
1 'polypeptide(L)'
;GDDVDKFAFELSYRLRQDVLVKPFTRIFDYSDSDSDEYIEMMDIVGHCGDGYEWIVEEYGRKMINVPIAVPDFQIEEKFKINDGIMGGNFWYLCETPEAVITAGDAIINAIMEVEGATTPFDVCSAASKPETNFPEIGPTTNHFYCPSLKESLGDVSKVPDGVNYIPEVVVNAVDEESMNKAIKAGIDAALGFDGVICISAGNFDGKLGDKNVNLLDILK
;
A
#
# COMPACT_ATOMS: atom_id res chain seq x y z
N GLY A 1 -4.42 4.69 -13.31
CA GLY A 1 -3.85 5.09 -14.61
C GLY A 1 -4.74 4.71 -15.76
N ASP A 2 -4.75 5.55 -16.78
CA ASP A 2 -5.67 5.45 -17.92
C ASP A 2 -5.29 4.36 -18.94
N ASP A 3 -4.35 3.50 -18.62
CA ASP A 3 -3.84 2.43 -19.50
C ASP A 3 -4.18 1.05 -18.90
N VAL A 4 -5.36 0.54 -19.25
CA VAL A 4 -5.89 -0.75 -18.78
C VAL A 4 -4.98 -1.92 -19.21
N ASP A 5 -4.38 -1.86 -20.40
CA ASP A 5 -3.50 -2.93 -20.90
C ASP A 5 -2.23 -3.01 -20.05
N LYS A 6 -1.65 -1.86 -19.71
CA LYS A 6 -0.49 -1.80 -18.83
C LYS A 6 -0.85 -2.28 -17.41
N PHE A 7 -2.01 -1.88 -16.89
CA PHE A 7 -2.49 -2.35 -15.61
C PHE A 7 -2.70 -3.87 -15.60
N ALA A 8 -3.37 -4.43 -16.61
CA ALA A 8 -3.57 -5.86 -16.76
C ALA A 8 -2.25 -6.63 -16.83
N PHE A 9 -1.24 -6.08 -17.53
CA PHE A 9 0.10 -6.68 -17.61
C PHE A 9 0.77 -6.74 -16.23
N GLU A 10 0.78 -5.63 -15.48
CA GLU A 10 1.38 -5.59 -14.14
C GLU A 10 0.60 -6.48 -13.15
N LEU A 11 -0.73 -6.47 -13.20
CA LEU A 11 -1.57 -7.35 -12.40
C LEU A 11 -1.27 -8.82 -12.69
N SER A 12 -1.20 -9.20 -13.96
CA SER A 12 -0.84 -10.55 -14.39
C SER A 12 0.50 -10.99 -13.81
N TYR A 13 1.50 -10.12 -13.89
CA TYR A 13 2.83 -10.42 -13.35
C TYR A 13 2.78 -10.67 -11.85
N ARG A 14 2.11 -9.80 -11.09
CA ARG A 14 1.97 -9.93 -9.63
C ARG A 14 1.17 -11.16 -9.23
N LEU A 15 0.03 -11.40 -9.87
CA LEU A 15 -0.80 -12.56 -9.57
C LEU A 15 -0.05 -13.88 -9.80
N ARG A 16 0.72 -13.98 -10.89
CA ARG A 16 1.48 -15.20 -11.20
C ARG A 16 2.70 -15.40 -10.31
N GLN A 17 3.44 -14.33 -10.00
CA GLN A 17 4.71 -14.44 -9.31
C GLN A 17 4.61 -14.35 -7.78
N ASP A 18 3.62 -13.62 -7.28
CA ASP A 18 3.52 -13.34 -5.84
C ASP A 18 2.36 -14.09 -5.18
N VAL A 19 1.30 -14.43 -5.91
CA VAL A 19 0.06 -14.97 -5.35
C VAL A 19 -0.18 -16.43 -5.75
N LEU A 20 -0.17 -16.76 -7.04
CA LEU A 20 -0.39 -18.13 -7.53
C LEU A 20 0.60 -19.13 -6.91
N VAL A 21 1.82 -18.69 -6.66
CA VAL A 21 2.88 -19.49 -6.05
C VAL A 21 2.67 -19.79 -4.55
N LYS A 22 1.68 -19.18 -3.93
CA LYS A 22 1.33 -19.44 -2.52
C LYS A 22 0.42 -20.68 -2.43
N PRO A 23 0.80 -21.71 -1.64
CA PRO A 23 -0.05 -22.89 -1.45
C PRO A 23 -1.43 -22.55 -0.90
N PHE A 24 -2.46 -23.28 -1.34
CA PHE A 24 -3.84 -23.21 -0.84
C PHE A 24 -4.50 -21.82 -0.98
N THR A 25 -4.13 -21.07 -2.02
CA THR A 25 -4.62 -19.71 -2.25
C THR A 25 -5.83 -19.69 -3.18
N ARG A 26 -6.78 -18.81 -2.85
CA ARG A 26 -7.93 -18.45 -3.69
C ARG A 26 -8.04 -16.94 -3.76
N ILE A 27 -8.40 -16.42 -4.93
CA ILE A 27 -8.55 -14.98 -5.14
C ILE A 27 -9.96 -14.69 -5.63
N PHE A 28 -10.57 -13.68 -5.01
CA PHE A 28 -11.91 -13.21 -5.34
C PHE A 28 -11.85 -11.72 -5.69
N ASP A 29 -12.72 -11.29 -6.61
CA ASP A 29 -12.99 -9.87 -6.78
C ASP A 29 -13.76 -9.35 -5.56
N TYR A 30 -13.22 -8.34 -4.89
CA TYR A 30 -13.83 -7.69 -3.74
C TYR A 30 -14.48 -6.35 -4.10
N SER A 31 -14.50 -5.99 -5.39
CA SER A 31 -15.05 -4.72 -5.84
C SER A 31 -16.57 -4.74 -5.80
N ASP A 32 -17.16 -3.86 -4.99
CA ASP A 32 -18.62 -3.56 -4.99
C ASP A 32 -19.02 -2.53 -6.07
N SER A 33 -18.10 -2.21 -6.97
CA SER A 33 -18.31 -1.21 -7.99
C SER A 33 -19.40 -1.59 -8.98
N ASP A 34 -20.16 -0.60 -9.40
CA ASP A 34 -21.09 -0.69 -10.54
C ASP A 34 -20.37 -0.59 -11.90
N SER A 35 -19.02 -0.59 -11.92
CA SER A 35 -18.25 -0.54 -13.16
C SER A 35 -18.53 -1.75 -14.03
N ASP A 36 -18.77 -1.49 -15.31
CA ASP A 36 -18.87 -2.53 -16.35
C ASP A 36 -17.47 -2.93 -16.89
N GLU A 37 -16.40 -2.23 -16.47
CA GLU A 37 -15.03 -2.54 -16.87
C GLU A 37 -14.45 -3.65 -16.00
N TYR A 38 -13.85 -4.65 -16.65
CA TYR A 38 -13.23 -5.78 -15.96
C TYR A 38 -12.06 -6.35 -16.77
N ILE A 39 -11.22 -7.11 -16.07
CA ILE A 39 -10.16 -7.91 -16.67
C ILE A 39 -10.56 -9.37 -16.61
N GLU A 40 -10.46 -10.07 -17.74
CA GLU A 40 -10.64 -11.53 -17.82
C GLU A 40 -9.41 -12.23 -17.22
N MET A 41 -9.61 -12.98 -16.13
CA MET A 41 -8.51 -13.64 -15.45
C MET A 41 -8.00 -14.89 -16.18
N MET A 42 -8.78 -15.45 -17.10
CA MET A 42 -8.31 -16.58 -17.91
C MET A 42 -7.04 -16.21 -18.69
N ASP A 43 -7.08 -15.07 -19.39
CA ASP A 43 -5.99 -14.65 -20.28
C ASP A 43 -4.71 -14.26 -19.55
N ILE A 44 -4.84 -13.75 -18.33
CA ILE A 44 -3.68 -13.21 -17.58
C ILE A 44 -3.12 -14.15 -16.52
N VAL A 45 -3.91 -15.10 -16.03
CA VAL A 45 -3.51 -16.07 -14.99
C VAL A 45 -3.96 -17.49 -15.29
N GLY A 46 -5.20 -17.67 -15.79
CA GLY A 46 -5.79 -19.00 -15.99
C GLY A 46 -4.90 -19.90 -16.83
N HIS A 47 -4.40 -19.41 -17.94
CA HIS A 47 -3.52 -20.17 -18.85
C HIS A 47 -2.16 -20.60 -18.24
N CYS A 48 -1.90 -20.28 -16.97
CA CYS A 48 -0.82 -20.96 -16.21
C CYS A 48 -1.07 -22.46 -16.05
N GLY A 49 -2.30 -22.93 -16.26
CA GLY A 49 -2.66 -24.33 -16.31
C GLY A 49 -2.25 -25.07 -17.59
N ASP A 50 -1.68 -24.35 -18.57
CA ASP A 50 -1.17 -24.91 -19.85
C ASP A 50 -2.24 -25.71 -20.66
N GLY A 51 -3.49 -25.22 -20.62
CA GLY A 51 -4.64 -25.86 -21.27
C GLY A 51 -5.34 -26.94 -20.44
N TYR A 52 -4.93 -27.12 -19.19
CA TYR A 52 -5.55 -28.04 -18.24
C TYR A 52 -6.40 -27.32 -17.19
N GLU A 53 -6.49 -26.01 -17.25
CA GLU A 53 -7.40 -25.21 -16.42
C GLU A 53 -8.86 -25.44 -16.82
N TRP A 54 -9.77 -25.25 -15.86
CA TRP A 54 -11.21 -25.37 -16.11
C TRP A 54 -12.01 -24.42 -15.23
N ILE A 55 -13.23 -24.09 -15.65
CA ILE A 55 -14.15 -23.21 -14.90
C ILE A 55 -15.07 -24.07 -14.05
N VAL A 56 -15.32 -23.62 -12.82
CA VAL A 56 -16.30 -24.19 -11.88
C VAL A 56 -17.21 -23.10 -11.32
N GLU A 57 -18.40 -23.50 -10.88
CA GLU A 57 -19.30 -22.64 -10.09
C GLU A 57 -19.11 -23.02 -8.60
N GLU A 58 -18.33 -22.22 -7.89
CA GLU A 58 -18.08 -22.40 -6.46
C GLU A 58 -18.15 -21.05 -5.73
N TYR A 59 -18.48 -21.06 -4.45
CA TYR A 59 -18.65 -19.85 -3.62
C TYR A 59 -19.71 -18.86 -4.15
N GLY A 60 -20.66 -19.35 -4.98
CA GLY A 60 -21.62 -18.48 -5.68
C GLY A 60 -21.00 -17.63 -6.79
N ARG A 61 -19.83 -18.00 -7.27
CA ARG A 61 -19.02 -17.29 -8.27
C ARG A 61 -18.47 -18.24 -9.32
N LYS A 62 -18.14 -17.72 -10.47
CA LYS A 62 -17.38 -18.46 -11.48
C LYS A 62 -15.92 -18.37 -11.18
N MET A 63 -15.30 -19.53 -10.92
CA MET A 63 -13.89 -19.65 -10.58
C MET A 63 -13.14 -20.39 -11.69
N ILE A 64 -11.94 -19.96 -11.98
CA ILE A 64 -10.99 -20.68 -12.81
C ILE A 64 -10.13 -21.54 -11.87
N ASN A 65 -10.17 -22.86 -12.06
CA ASN A 65 -9.24 -23.77 -11.43
C ASN A 65 -7.98 -23.88 -12.28
N VAL A 66 -6.86 -23.53 -11.71
CA VAL A 66 -5.53 -23.67 -12.32
C VAL A 66 -4.82 -24.83 -11.63
N PRO A 67 -4.57 -25.95 -12.31
CA PRO A 67 -3.86 -27.07 -11.71
C PRO A 67 -2.41 -26.69 -11.42
N ILE A 68 -2.01 -26.87 -10.17
CA ILE A 68 -0.65 -26.65 -9.68
C ILE A 68 -0.24 -27.84 -8.78
N ALA A 69 1.03 -27.90 -8.38
CA ALA A 69 1.55 -29.05 -7.65
C ALA A 69 1.02 -29.18 -6.20
N VAL A 70 0.42 -28.11 -5.63
CA VAL A 70 -0.05 -28.07 -4.22
C VAL A 70 -1.44 -27.44 -4.13
N PRO A 71 -2.46 -28.18 -4.04
CA PRO A 71 -3.51 -28.50 -4.98
C PRO A 71 -3.92 -27.32 -5.89
N ASP A 72 -5.13 -27.28 -6.43
CA ASP A 72 -5.50 -26.26 -7.42
C ASP A 72 -5.48 -24.85 -6.84
N PHE A 73 -4.91 -23.91 -7.59
CA PHE A 73 -5.10 -22.49 -7.38
C PHE A 73 -6.45 -22.09 -8.00
N GLN A 74 -7.21 -21.26 -7.31
CA GLN A 74 -8.49 -20.77 -7.79
C GLN A 74 -8.51 -19.23 -7.85
N ILE A 75 -9.02 -18.71 -8.96
CA ILE A 75 -9.22 -17.28 -9.15
C ILE A 75 -10.58 -17.03 -9.79
N GLU A 76 -11.29 -15.99 -9.33
CA GLU A 76 -12.54 -15.59 -9.95
C GLU A 76 -12.34 -15.20 -11.41
N GLU A 77 -13.31 -15.54 -12.29
CA GLU A 77 -13.20 -15.39 -13.74
C GLU A 77 -12.93 -13.95 -14.20
N LYS A 78 -13.49 -12.99 -13.49
CA LYS A 78 -13.44 -11.56 -13.85
C LYS A 78 -13.13 -10.70 -12.64
N PHE A 79 -12.23 -9.74 -12.83
CA PHE A 79 -11.96 -8.72 -11.83
C PHE A 79 -12.39 -7.36 -12.37
N LYS A 80 -13.27 -6.69 -11.65
CA LYS A 80 -13.69 -5.32 -11.96
C LYS A 80 -12.54 -4.34 -11.74
N ILE A 81 -12.54 -3.27 -12.50
CA ILE A 81 -11.54 -2.20 -12.42
C ILE A 81 -12.23 -0.92 -11.95
N ASN A 82 -11.57 -0.21 -11.06
CA ASN A 82 -11.99 1.10 -10.59
C ASN A 82 -10.79 2.00 -10.38
N ASP A 83 -11.03 3.31 -10.49
CA ASP A 83 -10.10 4.29 -9.98
C ASP A 83 -10.10 4.28 -8.46
N GLY A 84 -8.92 4.48 -7.90
CA GLY A 84 -8.72 4.59 -6.46
C GLY A 84 -7.66 5.65 -6.14
N ILE A 85 -7.42 5.86 -4.86
CA ILE A 85 -6.38 6.78 -4.38
C ILE A 85 -5.20 5.96 -3.90
N MET A 86 -4.04 6.23 -4.47
CA MET A 86 -2.81 5.50 -4.18
C MET A 86 -1.76 6.42 -3.56
N GLY A 87 -1.03 5.89 -2.58
CA GLY A 87 0.15 6.55 -2.02
C GLY A 87 -0.14 7.65 -1.01
N GLY A 88 -1.33 7.66 -0.36
CA GLY A 88 -1.51 8.45 0.86
C GLY A 88 -0.47 8.02 1.89
N ASN A 89 0.11 8.97 2.63
CA ASN A 89 1.15 8.62 3.59
C ASN A 89 1.13 9.48 4.85
N PHE A 90 1.71 8.93 5.91
CA PHE A 90 2.11 9.68 7.09
C PHE A 90 3.35 9.05 7.72
N TRP A 91 4.04 9.82 8.56
CA TRP A 91 5.21 9.40 9.30
C TRP A 91 4.90 9.33 10.79
N TYR A 92 5.41 8.31 11.46
CA TYR A 92 5.42 8.26 12.92
C TYR A 92 6.88 8.27 13.38
N LEU A 93 7.20 9.25 14.21
CA LEU A 93 8.56 9.56 14.58
C LEU A 93 8.88 8.91 15.92
N CYS A 94 9.89 8.06 15.96
CA CYS A 94 10.19 7.21 17.11
C CYS A 94 11.55 7.49 17.75
N GLU A 95 11.61 7.24 19.06
CA GLU A 95 12.84 7.26 19.84
C GLU A 95 13.61 5.94 19.71
N THR A 96 12.91 4.81 19.70
CA THR A 96 13.49 3.45 19.79
C THR A 96 13.10 2.57 18.60
N PRO A 97 13.93 1.55 18.24
CA PRO A 97 13.57 0.60 17.19
C PRO A 97 12.38 -0.29 17.58
N GLU A 98 12.20 -0.58 18.87
CA GLU A 98 11.03 -1.32 19.37
C GLU A 98 9.75 -0.57 19.07
N ALA A 99 9.72 0.75 19.27
CA ALA A 99 8.57 1.59 18.94
C ALA A 99 8.27 1.58 17.44
N VAL A 100 9.30 1.55 16.58
CA VAL A 100 9.11 1.43 15.11
C VAL A 100 8.33 0.17 14.77
N ILE A 101 8.72 -0.97 15.32
CA ILE A 101 8.11 -2.26 14.99
C ILE A 101 6.73 -2.40 15.64
N THR A 102 6.64 -2.18 16.95
CA THR A 102 5.38 -2.43 17.68
C THR A 102 4.27 -1.46 17.30
N ALA A 103 4.58 -0.16 17.15
CA ALA A 103 3.61 0.80 16.66
C ALA A 103 3.30 0.56 15.18
N GLY A 104 4.30 0.20 14.37
CA GLY A 104 4.13 -0.13 12.97
C GLY A 104 3.14 -1.27 12.76
N ASP A 105 3.29 -2.37 13.46
CA ASP A 105 2.37 -3.51 13.41
C ASP A 105 0.93 -3.10 13.79
N ALA A 106 0.79 -2.31 14.85
CA ALA A 106 -0.52 -1.82 15.29
C ALA A 106 -1.16 -0.88 14.26
N ILE A 107 -0.38 0.01 13.65
CA ILE A 107 -0.82 0.93 12.60
C ILE A 107 -1.33 0.14 11.39
N ILE A 108 -0.54 -0.79 10.88
CA ILE A 108 -0.91 -1.59 9.71
C ILE A 108 -2.17 -2.40 9.99
N ASN A 109 -2.26 -3.06 11.15
CA ASN A 109 -3.46 -3.81 11.52
C ASN A 109 -4.70 -2.90 11.59
N ALA A 110 -4.59 -1.70 12.18
CA ALA A 110 -5.70 -0.76 12.25
C ALA A 110 -6.16 -0.27 10.86
N ILE A 111 -5.24 -0.03 9.96
CA ILE A 111 -5.56 0.36 8.57
C ILE A 111 -6.26 -0.79 7.83
N MET A 112 -5.78 -2.02 7.99
CA MET A 112 -6.34 -3.20 7.32
C MET A 112 -7.76 -3.56 7.79
N GLU A 113 -8.20 -3.07 8.93
CA GLU A 113 -9.60 -3.20 9.39
C GLU A 113 -10.55 -2.16 8.77
N VAL A 114 -10.02 -1.17 8.04
CA VAL A 114 -10.83 -0.15 7.37
C VAL A 114 -11.27 -0.67 6.00
N GLU A 115 -12.56 -0.82 5.81
CA GLU A 115 -13.13 -1.23 4.54
C GLU A 115 -12.74 -0.25 3.40
N GLY A 116 -12.33 -0.81 2.27
CA GLY A 116 -11.90 -0.03 1.11
C GLY A 116 -10.49 0.56 1.22
N ALA A 117 -9.71 0.19 2.23
CA ALA A 117 -8.32 0.63 2.39
C ALA A 117 -7.36 -0.56 2.53
N THR A 118 -6.11 -0.35 2.15
CA THR A 118 -5.03 -1.33 2.31
C THR A 118 -3.67 -0.63 2.35
N THR A 119 -2.66 -1.36 2.81
CA THR A 119 -1.25 -0.95 2.69
C THR A 119 -0.56 -1.82 1.63
N PRO A 120 0.26 -1.25 0.74
CA PRO A 120 0.95 -2.03 -0.29
C PRO A 120 2.05 -2.94 0.27
N PHE A 121 2.52 -2.65 1.47
CA PHE A 121 3.54 -3.37 2.24
C PHE A 121 3.44 -2.95 3.72
N ASP A 122 4.26 -3.53 4.57
CA ASP A 122 4.46 -3.10 5.95
C ASP A 122 5.04 -1.67 6.01
N VAL A 123 5.52 -1.24 7.18
CA VAL A 123 6.10 0.09 7.31
C VAL A 123 7.34 0.27 6.41
N CYS A 124 7.49 1.45 5.87
CA CYS A 124 8.57 1.83 4.98
C CYS A 124 9.60 2.70 5.72
N SER A 125 10.88 2.51 5.42
CA SER A 125 11.96 3.34 5.96
C SER A 125 12.37 4.49 5.04
N ALA A 126 11.77 4.59 3.86
CA ALA A 126 12.16 5.52 2.81
C ALA A 126 11.21 6.72 2.71
N ALA A 127 11.45 7.76 3.49
CA ALA A 127 10.87 9.05 3.20
C ALA A 127 11.51 9.63 1.94
N SER A 128 10.73 9.88 0.90
CA SER A 128 11.21 10.41 -0.38
C SER A 128 10.94 11.90 -0.53
N LYS A 129 11.69 12.53 -1.43
CA LYS A 129 11.40 13.89 -1.91
C LYS A 129 11.52 13.94 -3.43
N PRO A 130 10.73 14.80 -4.11
CA PRO A 130 10.75 14.91 -5.56
C PRO A 130 12.03 15.58 -6.09
N GLU A 131 12.61 16.52 -5.35
CA GLU A 131 13.84 17.18 -5.74
C GLU A 131 15.03 16.27 -5.49
N THR A 132 15.75 15.92 -6.55
CA THR A 132 16.90 15.02 -6.50
C THR A 132 18.06 15.56 -7.32
N ASN A 133 19.29 15.21 -6.88
CA ASN A 133 20.50 15.46 -7.66
C ASN A 133 20.72 14.41 -8.78
N PHE A 134 19.89 13.37 -8.80
CA PHE A 134 20.00 12.22 -9.71
C PHE A 134 18.64 11.94 -10.37
N PRO A 135 18.19 12.79 -11.31
CA PRO A 135 16.85 12.67 -11.92
C PRO A 135 16.61 11.33 -12.62
N GLU A 136 17.66 10.67 -13.07
CA GLU A 136 17.59 9.37 -13.71
C GLU A 136 17.16 8.22 -12.78
N ILE A 137 17.31 8.40 -11.45
CA ILE A 137 16.87 7.43 -10.45
C ILE A 137 15.41 7.66 -10.07
N GLY A 138 14.90 8.88 -10.24
CA GLY A 138 13.60 9.34 -9.77
C GLY A 138 13.67 9.96 -8.36
N PRO A 139 12.58 9.97 -7.59
CA PRO A 139 12.57 10.48 -6.21
C PRO A 139 13.63 9.81 -5.35
N THR A 140 14.37 10.60 -4.58
CA THR A 140 15.42 10.12 -3.70
C THR A 140 15.11 10.43 -2.23
N THR A 141 15.94 9.95 -1.32
CA THR A 141 15.74 10.13 0.12
C THR A 141 15.60 11.60 0.52
N ASN A 142 14.71 11.86 1.45
CA ASN A 142 14.59 13.18 2.09
C ASN A 142 15.65 13.31 3.19
N HIS A 143 16.86 13.68 2.81
CA HIS A 143 17.99 13.76 3.70
C HIS A 143 17.79 14.70 4.91
N PHE A 144 16.91 15.70 4.80
CA PHE A 144 16.59 16.59 5.92
C PHE A 144 15.93 15.87 7.10
N TYR A 145 15.30 14.72 6.85
CA TYR A 145 14.63 13.87 7.85
C TYR A 145 15.40 12.57 8.13
N CYS A 146 16.65 12.46 7.73
CA CYS A 146 17.49 11.31 8.07
C CYS A 146 18.17 11.53 9.43
N PRO A 147 17.83 10.78 10.49
CA PRO A 147 18.43 10.95 11.81
C PRO A 147 19.95 10.80 11.80
N SER A 148 20.48 9.88 10.99
CA SER A 148 21.93 9.67 10.82
C SER A 148 22.68 10.86 10.25
N LEU A 149 21.98 11.81 9.62
CA LEU A 149 22.56 13.02 9.05
C LEU A 149 22.35 14.26 9.93
N LYS A 150 21.60 14.14 11.05
CA LYS A 150 21.21 15.27 11.90
C LYS A 150 22.41 16.15 12.31
N GLU A 151 23.47 15.51 12.79
CA GLU A 151 24.67 16.21 13.25
C GLU A 151 25.42 16.90 12.09
N SER A 152 25.55 16.21 10.95
CA SER A 152 26.26 16.78 9.78
C SER A 152 25.52 17.91 9.08
N LEU A 153 24.17 17.89 9.13
CA LEU A 153 23.31 18.91 8.56
C LEU A 153 23.12 20.12 9.49
N GLY A 154 23.33 19.95 10.80
CA GLY A 154 23.14 21.03 11.78
C GLY A 154 21.75 21.67 11.68
N ASP A 155 21.71 23.00 11.59
CA ASP A 155 20.46 23.80 11.59
C ASP A 155 19.52 23.53 10.41
N VAL A 156 19.99 22.86 9.34
CA VAL A 156 19.12 22.53 8.20
C VAL A 156 18.43 21.18 8.36
N SER A 157 18.82 20.37 9.35
CA SER A 157 18.11 19.15 9.71
C SER A 157 16.70 19.46 10.20
N LYS A 158 15.74 18.64 9.77
CA LYS A 158 14.34 18.72 10.20
C LYS A 158 13.97 17.59 11.17
N VAL A 159 14.95 16.82 11.61
CA VAL A 159 14.74 15.75 12.59
C VAL A 159 14.54 16.36 13.97
N PRO A 160 13.36 16.17 14.61
CA PRO A 160 13.10 16.72 15.95
C PRO A 160 14.05 16.15 17.00
N ASP A 161 14.12 16.82 18.15
CA ASP A 161 14.89 16.30 19.27
C ASP A 161 14.27 15.03 19.83
N GLY A 162 15.11 14.08 20.23
CA GLY A 162 14.70 12.77 20.73
C GLY A 162 14.29 11.76 19.63
N VAL A 163 14.12 12.20 18.39
CA VAL A 163 13.76 11.30 17.28
C VAL A 163 15.01 10.65 16.69
N ASN A 164 14.99 9.31 16.66
CA ASN A 164 16.06 8.50 16.08
C ASN A 164 15.60 7.68 14.86
N TYR A 165 14.27 7.56 14.64
CA TYR A 165 13.69 6.76 13.56
C TYR A 165 12.45 7.47 13.00
N ILE A 166 12.33 7.51 11.67
CA ILE A 166 11.21 8.13 10.97
C ILE A 166 10.66 7.16 9.94
N PRO A 167 9.92 6.12 10.35
CA PRO A 167 9.21 5.25 9.43
C PRO A 167 8.01 5.93 8.80
N GLU A 168 7.65 5.46 7.61
CA GLU A 168 6.53 5.91 6.80
C GLU A 168 5.50 4.79 6.64
N VAL A 169 4.24 5.16 6.67
CA VAL A 169 3.13 4.28 6.32
C VAL A 169 2.52 4.78 5.03
N VAL A 170 2.36 3.88 4.05
CA VAL A 170 1.71 4.17 2.77
C VAL A 170 0.35 3.49 2.74
N VAL A 171 -0.67 4.22 2.32
CA VAL A 171 -2.05 3.77 2.28
C VAL A 171 -2.59 3.90 0.86
N ASN A 172 -3.31 2.87 0.40
CA ASN A 172 -4.14 2.92 -0.80
C ASN A 172 -5.61 2.77 -0.40
N ALA A 173 -6.50 3.43 -1.08
CA ALA A 173 -7.93 3.34 -0.79
C ALA A 173 -8.79 3.49 -2.05
N VAL A 174 -10.01 2.97 -1.99
CA VAL A 174 -10.98 3.07 -3.09
C VAL A 174 -11.48 4.50 -3.29
N ASP A 175 -11.52 5.31 -2.22
CA ASP A 175 -11.97 6.71 -2.24
C ASP A 175 -11.33 7.57 -1.13
N GLU A 176 -11.66 8.87 -1.12
CA GLU A 176 -11.13 9.83 -0.12
C GLU A 176 -11.67 9.55 1.30
N GLU A 177 -12.88 9.06 1.43
CA GLU A 177 -13.48 8.76 2.73
C GLU A 177 -12.75 7.60 3.39
N SER A 178 -12.54 6.51 2.65
CA SER A 178 -11.78 5.33 3.09
C SER A 178 -10.31 5.68 3.37
N MET A 179 -9.68 6.53 2.54
CA MET A 179 -8.34 7.05 2.76
C MET A 179 -8.25 7.81 4.09
N ASN A 180 -9.15 8.75 4.34
CA ASN A 180 -9.16 9.56 5.55
C ASN A 180 -9.41 8.69 6.81
N LYS A 181 -10.33 7.73 6.73
CA LYS A 181 -10.59 6.77 7.82
C LYS A 181 -9.37 5.92 8.13
N ALA A 182 -8.70 5.42 7.09
CA ALA A 182 -7.52 4.57 7.23
C ALA A 182 -6.34 5.33 7.85
N ILE A 183 -6.05 6.54 7.36
CA ILE A 183 -5.00 7.38 7.94
C ILE A 183 -5.32 7.72 9.40
N LYS A 184 -6.58 8.09 9.70
CA LYS A 184 -7.01 8.35 11.08
C LYS A 184 -6.84 7.13 11.97
N ALA A 185 -7.31 5.96 11.54
CA ALA A 185 -7.18 4.72 12.31
C ALA A 185 -5.71 4.37 12.59
N GLY A 186 -4.84 4.51 11.59
CA GLY A 186 -3.42 4.30 11.77
C GLY A 186 -2.77 5.28 12.76
N ILE A 187 -3.13 6.56 12.67
CA ILE A 187 -2.63 7.58 13.62
C ILE A 187 -3.13 7.30 15.04
N ASP A 188 -4.42 7.03 15.21
CA ASP A 188 -5.00 6.74 16.51
C ASP A 188 -4.34 5.50 17.15
N ALA A 189 -4.01 4.48 16.35
CA ALA A 189 -3.28 3.31 16.80
C ALA A 189 -1.85 3.65 17.26
N ALA A 190 -1.17 4.59 16.60
CA ALA A 190 0.20 4.99 16.93
C ALA A 190 0.31 5.76 18.24
N LEU A 191 -0.71 6.56 18.60
CA LEU A 191 -0.66 7.52 19.69
C LEU A 191 -0.58 6.88 21.12
N GLY A 192 -0.77 5.57 21.22
CA GLY A 192 -0.71 4.85 22.51
C GLY A 192 0.62 4.18 22.82
N PHE A 193 1.61 4.26 21.94
CA PHE A 193 2.86 3.53 22.09
C PHE A 193 3.97 4.36 22.70
N ASP A 194 4.60 3.82 23.75
CA ASP A 194 5.81 4.39 24.33
C ASP A 194 6.92 4.44 23.27
N GLY A 195 7.62 5.58 23.18
CA GLY A 195 8.67 5.80 22.22
C GLY A 195 8.20 6.32 20.85
N VAL A 196 6.88 6.48 20.61
CA VAL A 196 6.35 7.30 19.53
C VAL A 196 6.28 8.75 20.00
N ILE A 197 7.08 9.62 19.43
CA ILE A 197 7.23 11.02 19.87
C ILE A 197 6.17 11.91 19.22
N CYS A 198 5.99 11.79 17.90
CA CYS A 198 4.99 12.56 17.16
C CYS A 198 4.65 11.92 15.81
N ILE A 199 3.57 12.42 15.23
CA ILE A 199 3.11 12.08 13.87
C ILE A 199 3.38 13.28 12.96
N SER A 200 3.75 13.01 11.72
CA SER A 200 3.96 14.02 10.69
C SER A 200 3.56 13.45 9.31
N ALA A 201 3.69 14.26 8.28
CA ALA A 201 3.50 13.83 6.90
C ALA A 201 4.41 14.62 5.96
N GLY A 202 4.77 14.00 4.85
CA GLY A 202 5.52 14.65 3.78
C GLY A 202 4.67 14.78 2.54
N ASN A 203 4.20 16.01 2.25
CA ASN A 203 3.47 16.29 1.02
C ASN A 203 4.27 17.19 0.06
N PHE A 204 5.33 17.83 0.51
CA PHE A 204 6.20 18.66 -0.32
C PHE A 204 5.43 19.67 -1.19
N ASP A 205 4.49 20.42 -0.57
CA ASP A 205 3.64 21.43 -1.23
C ASP A 205 2.81 20.86 -2.42
N GLY A 206 2.35 19.62 -2.30
CA GLY A 206 1.56 18.95 -3.33
C GLY A 206 2.35 18.40 -4.52
N LYS A 207 3.67 18.40 -4.47
CA LYS A 207 4.52 17.92 -5.58
C LYS A 207 4.57 16.39 -5.69
N LEU A 208 4.09 15.64 -4.70
CA LEU A 208 4.09 14.18 -4.70
C LEU A 208 2.76 13.57 -5.13
N GLY A 209 1.70 14.35 -5.36
CA GLY A 209 0.41 13.82 -5.78
C GLY A 209 -0.62 14.91 -6.01
N ASP A 210 -1.72 14.55 -6.66
CA ASP A 210 -2.80 15.46 -7.02
C ASP A 210 -3.78 15.70 -5.87
N LYS A 211 -3.75 14.83 -4.85
CA LYS A 211 -4.64 14.88 -3.68
C LYS A 211 -3.86 15.22 -2.41
N ASN A 212 -4.51 15.97 -1.53
CA ASN A 212 -3.94 16.36 -0.25
C ASN A 212 -4.85 15.95 0.89
N VAL A 213 -4.33 15.15 1.81
CA VAL A 213 -4.99 14.84 3.08
C VAL A 213 -4.40 15.72 4.17
N ASN A 214 -5.22 16.58 4.76
CA ASN A 214 -4.81 17.39 5.88
C ASN A 214 -5.03 16.63 7.19
N LEU A 215 -3.95 16.20 7.83
CA LEU A 215 -4.02 15.40 9.07
C LEU A 215 -4.82 16.13 10.18
N LEU A 216 -4.73 17.46 10.29
CA LEU A 216 -5.46 18.20 11.31
C LEU A 216 -6.97 18.22 11.08
N ASP A 217 -7.42 18.04 9.85
CA ASP A 217 -8.86 18.02 9.55
C ASP A 217 -9.47 16.65 9.81
N ILE A 218 -8.76 15.57 9.56
CA ILE A 218 -9.24 14.21 9.81
C ILE A 218 -9.14 13.78 11.27
N LEU A 219 -8.33 14.46 12.09
CA LEU A 219 -8.17 14.16 13.52
C LEU A 219 -9.15 14.92 14.42
N LYS A 220 -9.99 15.78 13.87
CA LYS A 220 -11.07 16.47 14.62
C LYS A 220 -12.25 15.54 14.88
#